data_0d31f97a5eab3277332e98a6e6392d28
#
_entry.id   0d31f97a5eab3277332e98a6e6392d28
#
_cell.length_a   1.000
_cell.length_b   1.000
_cell.length_c   1.000
_cell.angle_alpha   90.00
_cell.angle_beta   90.00
_cell.angle_gamma   90.00
#
_symmetry.space_group_name_H-M   'P 1'
#
loop_
_entity.id
_entity.type
_entity.pdbx_description
1 polymer ?
#
loop_
_entity_poly.entity_id
_entity_poly.type
_entity_poly.pdbx_seq_one_letter_code
_entity_poly.pdbx_strand_id
1 'polypeptide(L)'
;MSVQVWTYILVGISFALYIGIAIWSRAASTKEFYVAGGGVSPTANGMATAADWMSAASFISMAGIISFSGYDGSVYLMGWTGGYVLLALLLAPYLRKFGKFTVPDFIGERYYSKTARIVAVLCALIVSFTYVAGQMRGVGVVFSRFLEVNVNTGVIIGMVIVLFYAVLGGMKGITYTQVAQYCVLIFAFMVPAIFISIQMTGNPIPQLGMGSTINDGSGMYLLDKLNGLSTELGFAEYTDGSKKMIDVFAITLALMVGTAGLPHVIVRFFTVKRVKDARKSAGLALLFIAILYTTAPAVAVFARTNLINTVSNQEYANMPSWFKNWETTGLLKFNDKNNDGKIQYVADAASNELTVDRDIMVLANPEIADLPAWVIALVAAGGLAAALSTAAGLLLVISSSVSHDLIKNVFKPEISEKGELWAARISATVAVVIAGYFGINPPGFVAAVVALAFGLAAASFFPAIVLGIFYKKMNKEGAVTGMIVGISLMLFYMLKFKFGIFDGGKEAVAGLAKDWWFGISPEGFGTIAMIVNFIVALVVMRFTQTPPEKVQDIVEHIRIPSGAGEATHH
;
A
#
# COMPACT_ATOMS: atom_id res chain seq x y z
N MET A 1 0.53 34.41 1.63
CA MET A 1 -0.67 33.58 1.44
C MET A 1 -0.64 32.48 2.50
N SER A 2 -1.76 32.18 3.13
CA SER A 2 -1.86 31.11 4.14
C SER A 2 -1.66 29.72 3.53
N VAL A 3 -1.33 28.73 4.36
CA VAL A 3 -1.25 27.31 3.97
C VAL A 3 -2.56 26.85 3.33
N GLN A 4 -3.68 27.25 3.90
CA GLN A 4 -5.02 26.90 3.41
C GLN A 4 -5.29 27.40 1.98
N VAL A 5 -4.93 28.64 1.67
CA VAL A 5 -5.09 29.21 0.32
C VAL A 5 -4.20 28.47 -0.68
N TRP A 6 -2.94 28.20 -0.35
CA TRP A 6 -2.06 27.41 -1.19
C TRP A 6 -2.57 25.97 -1.38
N THR A 7 -3.15 25.37 -0.35
CA THR A 7 -3.77 24.04 -0.45
C THR A 7 -4.92 24.04 -1.46
N TYR A 8 -5.85 24.99 -1.37
CA TYR A 8 -6.94 25.09 -2.35
C TYR A 8 -6.44 25.26 -3.79
N ILE A 9 -5.37 26.05 -3.98
CA ILE A 9 -4.76 26.24 -5.31
C ILE A 9 -4.13 24.95 -5.81
N LEU A 10 -3.21 24.35 -5.05
CA LEU A 10 -2.43 23.19 -5.51
C LEU A 10 -3.28 21.92 -5.64
N VAL A 11 -4.15 21.66 -4.66
CA VAL A 11 -5.09 20.54 -4.72
C VAL A 11 -6.12 20.77 -5.83
N GLY A 12 -6.64 22.00 -5.95
CA GLY A 12 -7.59 22.35 -7.00
C GLY A 12 -7.02 22.18 -8.41
N ILE A 13 -5.79 22.65 -8.66
CA ILE A 13 -5.09 22.44 -9.94
C ILE A 13 -4.86 20.95 -10.19
N SER A 14 -4.40 20.19 -9.19
CA SER A 14 -4.16 18.76 -9.31
C SER A 14 -5.45 18.01 -9.67
N PHE A 15 -6.56 18.30 -8.99
CA PHE A 15 -7.86 17.68 -9.30
C PHE A 15 -8.40 18.08 -10.66
N ALA A 16 -8.30 19.34 -11.04
CA ALA A 16 -8.70 19.79 -12.39
C ALA A 16 -7.91 19.04 -13.47
N LEU A 17 -6.61 18.84 -13.26
CA LEU A 17 -5.76 18.05 -14.15
C LEU A 17 -6.21 16.57 -14.19
N TYR A 18 -6.45 15.93 -13.05
CA TYR A 18 -6.86 14.52 -12.98
C TYR A 18 -8.22 14.30 -13.64
N ILE A 19 -9.19 15.17 -13.36
CA ILE A 19 -10.53 15.11 -13.96
C ILE A 19 -10.44 15.35 -15.47
N GLY A 20 -9.65 16.33 -15.90
CA GLY A 20 -9.43 16.61 -17.31
C GLY A 20 -8.84 15.41 -18.06
N ILE A 21 -7.82 14.76 -17.49
CA ILE A 21 -7.22 13.55 -18.03
C ILE A 21 -8.24 12.39 -18.05
N ALA A 22 -9.00 12.19 -16.98
CA ALA A 22 -9.99 11.13 -16.89
C ALA A 22 -11.10 11.28 -17.95
N ILE A 23 -11.54 12.49 -18.21
CA ILE A 23 -12.53 12.80 -19.27
C ILE A 23 -11.92 12.55 -20.66
N TRP A 24 -10.71 13.06 -20.90
CA TRP A 24 -10.00 12.90 -22.18
C TRP A 24 -9.72 11.43 -22.50
N SER A 25 -9.32 10.64 -21.51
CA SER A 25 -8.93 9.22 -21.65
C SER A 25 -10.04 8.23 -21.31
N ARG A 26 -11.30 8.67 -21.31
CA ARG A 26 -12.47 7.84 -20.99
C ARG A 26 -12.49 6.54 -21.80
N ALA A 27 -12.70 5.41 -21.11
CA ALA A 27 -12.80 4.11 -21.75
C ALA A 27 -14.11 3.97 -22.56
N ALA A 28 -13.98 3.60 -23.84
CA ALA A 28 -15.10 3.39 -24.76
C ALA A 28 -15.46 1.90 -24.96
N SER A 29 -14.55 0.98 -24.59
CA SER A 29 -14.74 -0.47 -24.72
C SER A 29 -14.35 -1.20 -23.44
N THR A 30 -14.80 -2.45 -23.28
CA THR A 30 -14.40 -3.31 -22.15
C THR A 30 -12.89 -3.54 -22.12
N LYS A 31 -12.24 -3.68 -23.28
CA LYS A 31 -10.77 -3.81 -23.35
C LYS A 31 -10.04 -2.56 -22.85
N GLU A 32 -10.54 -1.37 -23.18
CA GLU A 32 -10.00 -0.11 -22.64
C GLU A 32 -10.29 0.03 -21.14
N PHE A 33 -11.47 -0.46 -20.70
CA PHE A 33 -11.86 -0.40 -19.31
C PHE A 33 -11.03 -1.32 -18.40
N TYR A 34 -10.72 -2.56 -18.82
CA TYR A 34 -10.00 -3.51 -17.98
C TYR A 34 -8.47 -3.47 -18.14
N VAL A 35 -7.95 -3.22 -19.34
CA VAL A 35 -6.51 -3.27 -19.62
C VAL A 35 -5.98 -2.09 -20.46
N ALA A 36 -6.66 -0.96 -20.43
CA ALA A 36 -6.27 0.26 -21.17
C ALA A 36 -6.01 0.03 -22.67
N GLY A 37 -6.72 -0.92 -23.29
CA GLY A 37 -6.53 -1.31 -24.69
C GLY A 37 -5.27 -2.14 -24.96
N GLY A 38 -4.40 -2.35 -23.98
CA GLY A 38 -3.14 -3.11 -24.11
C GLY A 38 -2.05 -2.36 -24.91
N GLY A 39 -2.13 -1.03 -24.99
CA GLY A 39 -1.22 -0.21 -25.82
C GLY A 39 -0.45 0.87 -25.07
N VAL A 40 -0.42 0.84 -23.74
CA VAL A 40 0.28 1.84 -22.92
C VAL A 40 1.79 1.75 -23.13
N SER A 41 2.47 2.90 -23.23
CA SER A 41 3.92 2.94 -23.37
C SER A 41 4.62 2.42 -22.09
N PRO A 42 5.80 1.81 -22.19
CA PRO A 42 6.52 1.31 -21.00
C PRO A 42 6.79 2.39 -19.95
N THR A 43 7.09 3.62 -20.35
CA THR A 43 7.36 4.73 -19.42
C THR A 43 6.09 5.17 -18.71
N ALA A 44 5.00 5.40 -19.44
CA ALA A 44 3.72 5.77 -18.84
C ALA A 44 3.21 4.66 -17.91
N ASN A 45 3.35 3.38 -18.30
CA ASN A 45 2.97 2.27 -17.45
C ASN A 45 3.88 2.15 -16.21
N GLY A 46 5.19 2.44 -16.35
CA GLY A 46 6.12 2.49 -15.22
C GLY A 46 5.75 3.56 -14.20
N MET A 47 5.43 4.78 -14.67
CA MET A 47 4.98 5.88 -13.80
C MET A 47 3.62 5.57 -13.15
N ALA A 48 2.66 5.05 -13.92
CA ALA A 48 1.35 4.67 -13.40
C ALA A 48 1.46 3.55 -12.36
N THR A 49 2.32 2.55 -12.60
CA THR A 49 2.59 1.47 -11.64
C THR A 49 3.26 2.00 -10.37
N ALA A 50 4.20 2.92 -10.51
CA ALA A 50 4.84 3.57 -9.37
C ALA A 50 3.85 4.38 -8.53
N ALA A 51 2.94 5.13 -9.16
CA ALA A 51 1.88 5.85 -8.45
C ALA A 51 0.88 4.92 -7.76
N ASP A 52 0.52 3.81 -8.41
CA ASP A 52 -0.37 2.79 -7.84
C ASP A 52 0.27 2.09 -6.64
N TRP A 53 1.58 1.91 -6.68
CA TRP A 53 2.40 1.31 -5.64
C TRP A 53 2.66 2.26 -4.46
N MET A 54 3.02 3.52 -4.74
CA MET A 54 3.29 4.54 -3.74
C MET A 54 2.00 5.09 -3.14
N SER A 55 1.29 4.22 -2.44
CA SER A 55 0.01 4.43 -1.80
C SER A 55 0.07 5.37 -0.59
N ALA A 56 -1.06 5.61 0.07
CA ALA A 56 -1.08 6.27 1.37
C ALA A 56 -0.17 5.58 2.40
N ALA A 57 -0.06 4.24 2.35
CA ALA A 57 0.86 3.51 3.21
C ALA A 57 2.33 3.88 2.96
N SER A 58 2.70 4.08 1.70
CA SER A 58 4.08 4.47 1.32
C SER A 58 4.36 5.93 1.57
N PHE A 59 3.46 6.83 1.13
CA PHE A 59 3.68 8.26 1.20
C PHE A 59 3.46 8.83 2.61
N ILE A 60 2.35 8.44 3.26
CA ILE A 60 1.92 9.02 4.54
C ILE A 60 2.48 8.22 5.71
N SER A 61 2.32 6.89 5.70
CA SER A 61 2.45 6.04 6.88
C SER A 61 3.84 5.41 7.05
N MET A 62 4.57 5.15 5.97
CA MET A 62 5.86 4.42 6.05
C MET A 62 6.92 5.18 6.85
N ALA A 63 7.15 6.45 6.52
CA ALA A 63 8.07 7.29 7.30
C ALA A 63 7.55 7.51 8.73
N GLY A 64 6.22 7.54 8.92
CA GLY A 64 5.59 7.57 10.24
C GLY A 64 5.93 6.34 11.08
N ILE A 65 5.80 5.13 10.52
CA ILE A 65 6.21 3.90 11.23
C ILE A 65 7.69 3.96 11.60
N ILE A 66 8.55 4.29 10.64
CA ILE A 66 10.00 4.34 10.87
C ILE A 66 10.33 5.41 11.92
N SER A 67 9.64 6.56 11.95
CA SER A 67 9.88 7.61 12.94
C SER A 67 9.57 7.18 14.37
N PHE A 68 8.57 6.30 14.58
CA PHE A 68 8.21 5.79 15.92
C PHE A 68 8.90 4.48 16.30
N SER A 69 9.19 3.62 15.33
CA SER A 69 9.75 2.29 15.57
C SER A 69 11.24 2.20 15.22
N GLY A 70 11.84 3.28 14.75
CA GLY A 70 13.26 3.32 14.39
C GLY A 70 13.62 2.23 13.37
N TYR A 71 14.73 1.56 13.60
CA TYR A 71 15.25 0.49 12.76
C TYR A 71 14.20 -0.62 12.51
N ASP A 72 13.42 -0.99 13.54
CA ASP A 72 12.35 -2.01 13.40
C ASP A 72 11.25 -1.63 12.40
N GLY A 73 11.05 -0.34 12.16
CA GLY A 73 10.09 0.14 11.16
C GLY A 73 10.53 -0.09 9.71
N SER A 74 11.84 -0.23 9.47
CA SER A 74 12.41 -0.44 8.13
C SER A 74 12.03 -1.79 7.50
N VAL A 75 11.59 -2.76 8.29
CA VAL A 75 11.14 -4.07 7.82
C VAL A 75 10.04 -3.97 6.76
N TYR A 76 9.15 -3.00 6.87
CA TYR A 76 8.09 -2.76 5.89
C TYR A 76 8.65 -2.31 4.54
N LEU A 77 9.60 -1.38 4.57
CA LEU A 77 10.28 -0.89 3.38
C LEU A 77 11.02 -2.02 2.64
N MET A 78 11.77 -2.86 3.38
CA MET A 78 12.49 -4.00 2.81
C MET A 78 11.55 -5.01 2.17
N GLY A 79 10.46 -5.37 2.85
CA GLY A 79 9.48 -6.33 2.36
C GLY A 79 8.80 -5.85 1.08
N TRP A 80 8.31 -4.63 1.06
CA TRP A 80 7.65 -4.06 -0.12
C TRP A 80 8.60 -3.92 -1.31
N THR A 81 9.80 -3.40 -1.11
CA THR A 81 10.79 -3.25 -2.19
C THR A 81 11.19 -4.61 -2.76
N GLY A 82 11.54 -5.56 -1.89
CA GLY A 82 11.91 -6.92 -2.29
C GLY A 82 10.80 -7.63 -3.05
N GLY A 83 9.54 -7.40 -2.66
CA GLY A 83 8.38 -7.97 -3.32
C GLY A 83 8.15 -7.45 -4.73
N TYR A 84 8.37 -6.16 -4.96
CA TYR A 84 8.27 -5.61 -6.31
C TYR A 84 9.39 -6.15 -7.21
N VAL A 85 10.61 -6.32 -6.69
CA VAL A 85 11.71 -6.96 -7.42
C VAL A 85 11.35 -8.40 -7.79
N LEU A 86 10.83 -9.17 -6.82
CA LEU A 86 10.37 -10.54 -7.05
C LEU A 86 9.32 -10.62 -8.17
N LEU A 87 8.31 -9.76 -8.11
CA LEU A 87 7.24 -9.70 -9.11
C LEU A 87 7.78 -9.32 -10.49
N ALA A 88 8.60 -8.28 -10.56
CA ALA A 88 9.16 -7.76 -11.82
C ALA A 88 10.05 -8.77 -12.53
N LEU A 89 10.91 -9.47 -11.79
CA LEU A 89 11.89 -10.39 -12.36
C LEU A 89 11.30 -11.78 -12.66
N LEU A 90 10.48 -12.33 -11.75
CA LEU A 90 10.05 -13.72 -11.81
C LEU A 90 8.67 -13.92 -12.42
N LEU A 91 7.70 -13.04 -12.20
CA LEU A 91 6.32 -13.32 -12.56
C LEU A 91 5.78 -12.49 -13.74
N ALA A 92 6.16 -11.24 -13.84
CA ALA A 92 5.64 -10.31 -14.84
C ALA A 92 5.70 -10.81 -16.30
N PRO A 93 6.82 -11.39 -16.78
CA PRO A 93 6.92 -11.88 -18.15
C PRO A 93 5.95 -13.02 -18.45
N TYR A 94 5.79 -13.95 -17.50
CA TYR A 94 4.92 -15.11 -17.68
C TYR A 94 3.45 -14.74 -17.63
N LEU A 95 3.06 -13.89 -16.68
CA LEU A 95 1.70 -13.35 -16.57
C LEU A 95 1.33 -12.59 -17.84
N ARG A 96 2.22 -11.71 -18.35
CA ARG A 96 1.97 -11.00 -19.60
C ARG A 96 1.84 -11.94 -20.80
N LYS A 97 2.65 -12.99 -20.87
CA LYS A 97 2.58 -13.97 -21.96
C LYS A 97 1.29 -14.79 -21.92
N PHE A 98 0.79 -15.10 -20.74
CA PHE A 98 -0.50 -15.78 -20.57
C PHE A 98 -1.68 -14.94 -21.10
N GLY A 99 -1.64 -13.62 -20.96
CA GLY A 99 -2.46 -12.68 -21.71
C GLY A 99 -3.93 -12.55 -21.28
N LYS A 100 -4.25 -12.72 -20.00
CA LYS A 100 -5.60 -12.51 -19.44
C LYS A 100 -5.77 -11.11 -18.84
N PHE A 101 -7.00 -10.76 -18.45
CA PHE A 101 -7.33 -9.41 -17.96
C PHE A 101 -7.13 -9.23 -16.46
N THR A 102 -7.39 -10.29 -15.68
CA THR A 102 -7.38 -10.24 -14.22
C THR A 102 -6.64 -11.44 -13.63
N VAL A 103 -6.33 -11.38 -12.32
CA VAL A 103 -5.76 -12.53 -11.59
C VAL A 103 -6.78 -13.67 -11.46
N PRO A 104 -8.06 -13.41 -11.10
CA PRO A 104 -9.08 -14.47 -11.11
C PRO A 104 -9.27 -15.12 -12.49
N ASP A 105 -9.15 -14.35 -13.58
CA ASP A 105 -9.23 -14.88 -14.94
C ASP A 105 -8.04 -15.82 -15.23
N PHE A 106 -6.82 -15.41 -14.84
CA PHE A 106 -5.64 -16.28 -14.90
C PHE A 106 -5.85 -17.58 -14.11
N ILE A 107 -6.31 -17.51 -12.87
CA ILE A 107 -6.55 -18.68 -12.02
C ILE A 107 -7.63 -19.59 -12.62
N GLY A 108 -8.75 -19.02 -13.07
CA GLY A 108 -9.85 -19.77 -13.68
C GLY A 108 -9.43 -20.55 -14.92
N GLU A 109 -8.64 -19.94 -15.80
CA GLU A 109 -8.15 -20.57 -17.03
C GLU A 109 -7.01 -21.56 -16.75
N ARG A 110 -6.02 -21.15 -15.95
CA ARG A 110 -4.89 -22.01 -15.60
C ARG A 110 -5.32 -23.29 -14.91
N TYR A 111 -6.33 -23.20 -14.07
CA TYR A 111 -6.86 -24.34 -13.34
C TYR A 111 -8.15 -24.90 -13.94
N TYR A 112 -8.50 -24.51 -15.16
CA TYR A 112 -9.62 -25.04 -15.97
C TYR A 112 -10.91 -25.23 -15.15
N SER A 113 -11.22 -24.30 -14.24
CA SER A 113 -12.29 -24.46 -13.25
C SER A 113 -13.03 -23.16 -12.94
N LYS A 114 -14.37 -23.19 -13.07
CA LYS A 114 -15.23 -22.10 -12.60
C LYS A 114 -15.14 -21.91 -11.08
N THR A 115 -15.02 -23.01 -10.32
CA THR A 115 -14.83 -22.94 -8.86
C THR A 115 -13.53 -22.24 -8.48
N ALA A 116 -12.43 -22.55 -9.19
CA ALA A 116 -11.15 -21.85 -8.97
C ALA A 116 -11.28 -20.34 -9.24
N ARG A 117 -12.01 -19.94 -10.29
CA ARG A 117 -12.30 -18.54 -10.59
C ARG A 117 -13.12 -17.88 -9.48
N ILE A 118 -14.19 -18.52 -8.99
CA ILE A 118 -15.03 -17.98 -7.90
C ILE A 118 -14.19 -17.78 -6.62
N VAL A 119 -13.40 -18.77 -6.22
CA VAL A 119 -12.53 -18.67 -5.04
C VAL A 119 -11.50 -17.56 -5.23
N ALA A 120 -10.91 -17.43 -6.41
CA ALA A 120 -9.98 -16.34 -6.71
C ALA A 120 -10.67 -14.96 -6.65
N VAL A 121 -11.91 -14.83 -7.13
CA VAL A 121 -12.71 -13.60 -6.98
C VAL A 121 -12.91 -13.25 -5.51
N LEU A 122 -13.33 -14.21 -4.68
CA LEU A 122 -13.51 -13.98 -3.24
C LEU A 122 -12.20 -13.55 -2.57
N CYS A 123 -11.09 -14.21 -2.89
CA CYS A 123 -9.76 -13.79 -2.41
C CYS A 123 -9.42 -12.37 -2.87
N ALA A 124 -9.66 -12.03 -4.15
CA ALA A 124 -9.39 -10.70 -4.69
C ALA A 124 -10.22 -9.60 -4.00
N LEU A 125 -11.48 -9.87 -3.71
CA LEU A 125 -12.36 -8.96 -2.98
C LEU A 125 -11.85 -8.72 -1.56
N ILE A 126 -11.55 -9.79 -0.82
CA ILE A 126 -11.05 -9.68 0.57
C ILE A 126 -9.74 -8.90 0.62
N VAL A 127 -8.78 -9.23 -0.23
CA VAL A 127 -7.49 -8.53 -0.32
C VAL A 127 -7.68 -7.06 -0.67
N SER A 128 -8.48 -6.78 -1.72
CA SER A 128 -8.65 -5.41 -2.22
C SER A 128 -9.47 -4.55 -1.26
N PHE A 129 -10.51 -5.09 -0.60
CA PHE A 129 -11.26 -4.36 0.43
C PHE A 129 -10.41 -4.02 1.63
N THR A 130 -9.58 -4.94 2.10
CA THR A 130 -8.65 -4.69 3.20
C THR A 130 -7.68 -3.56 2.83
N TYR A 131 -7.15 -3.56 1.62
CA TYR A 131 -6.21 -2.55 1.18
C TYR A 131 -6.87 -1.17 0.98
N VAL A 132 -8.02 -1.11 0.28
CA VAL A 132 -8.69 0.18 0.01
C VAL A 132 -9.21 0.85 1.27
N ALA A 133 -9.53 0.09 2.32
CA ALA A 133 -9.89 0.65 3.63
C ALA A 133 -8.75 1.49 4.22
N GLY A 134 -7.50 1.01 4.12
CA GLY A 134 -6.32 1.80 4.48
C GLY A 134 -6.17 3.07 3.64
N GLN A 135 -6.44 3.00 2.32
CA GLN A 135 -6.38 4.18 1.46
C GLN A 135 -7.43 5.22 1.84
N MET A 136 -8.65 4.82 2.16
CA MET A 136 -9.71 5.74 2.61
C MET A 136 -9.33 6.43 3.92
N ARG A 137 -8.68 5.74 4.85
CA ARG A 137 -8.13 6.36 6.06
C ARG A 137 -7.09 7.42 5.72
N GLY A 138 -6.14 7.11 4.83
CA GLY A 138 -5.12 8.07 4.39
C GLY A 138 -5.71 9.32 3.74
N VAL A 139 -6.71 9.17 2.87
CA VAL A 139 -7.48 10.28 2.29
C VAL A 139 -8.12 11.14 3.38
N GLY A 140 -8.74 10.50 4.39
CA GLY A 140 -9.35 11.17 5.52
C GLY A 140 -8.37 12.01 6.33
N VAL A 141 -7.18 11.46 6.60
CA VAL A 141 -6.10 12.16 7.33
C VAL A 141 -5.69 13.45 6.59
N VAL A 142 -5.46 13.38 5.28
CA VAL A 142 -5.06 14.56 4.49
C VAL A 142 -6.17 15.60 4.45
N PHE A 143 -7.40 15.21 4.12
CA PHE A 143 -8.51 16.17 4.06
C PHE A 143 -8.82 16.78 5.41
N SER A 144 -8.73 16.00 6.51
CA SER A 144 -9.01 16.54 7.84
C SER A 144 -8.09 17.70 8.21
N ARG A 145 -6.80 17.56 7.95
CA ARG A 145 -5.82 18.61 8.27
C ARG A 145 -6.00 19.83 7.37
N PHE A 146 -6.09 19.62 6.07
CA PHE A 146 -6.00 20.72 5.11
C PHE A 146 -7.35 21.39 4.81
N LEU A 147 -8.46 20.76 5.16
CA LEU A 147 -9.80 21.38 5.20
C LEU A 147 -10.26 21.75 6.62
N GLU A 148 -9.41 21.46 7.62
CA GLU A 148 -9.70 21.73 9.05
C GLU A 148 -11.01 21.09 9.52
N VAL A 149 -11.26 19.84 9.11
CA VAL A 149 -12.44 19.06 9.46
C VAL A 149 -12.04 17.79 10.23
N ASN A 150 -12.98 17.17 10.92
CA ASN A 150 -12.74 15.88 11.56
C ASN A 150 -12.39 14.81 10.50
N VAL A 151 -11.53 13.85 10.87
CA VAL A 151 -11.06 12.77 9.98
C VAL A 151 -12.21 12.02 9.30
N ASN A 152 -13.30 11.76 10.01
CA ASN A 152 -14.47 11.07 9.44
C ASN A 152 -15.12 11.88 8.31
N THR A 153 -15.22 13.19 8.46
CA THR A 153 -15.68 14.10 7.39
C THR A 153 -14.72 14.06 6.21
N GLY A 154 -13.41 14.08 6.47
CA GLY A 154 -12.38 13.93 5.44
C GLY A 154 -12.51 12.63 4.64
N VAL A 155 -12.80 11.51 5.30
CA VAL A 155 -13.07 10.21 4.63
C VAL A 155 -14.29 10.32 3.72
N ILE A 156 -15.39 10.92 4.19
CA ILE A 156 -16.63 11.08 3.40
C ILE A 156 -16.37 11.93 2.14
N ILE A 157 -15.66 13.04 2.28
CA ILE A 157 -15.27 13.88 1.14
C ILE A 157 -14.44 13.04 0.13
N GLY A 158 -13.46 12.29 0.64
CA GLY A 158 -12.64 11.42 -0.16
C GLY A 158 -13.44 10.34 -0.90
N MET A 159 -14.43 9.73 -0.24
CA MET A 159 -15.33 8.76 -0.88
C MET A 159 -16.06 9.35 -2.09
N VAL A 160 -16.60 10.56 -1.97
CA VAL A 160 -17.31 11.21 -3.08
C VAL A 160 -16.36 11.46 -4.25
N ILE A 161 -15.16 11.94 -3.99
CA ILE A 161 -14.16 12.22 -5.03
C ILE A 161 -13.69 10.94 -5.72
N VAL A 162 -13.33 9.91 -4.94
CA VAL A 162 -12.88 8.61 -5.49
C VAL A 162 -13.96 7.97 -6.33
N LEU A 163 -15.22 8.01 -5.86
CA LEU A 163 -16.36 7.46 -6.60
C LEU A 163 -16.49 8.13 -7.97
N PHE A 164 -16.35 9.44 -8.02
CA PHE A 164 -16.54 10.21 -9.26
C PHE A 164 -15.57 9.77 -10.36
N TYR A 165 -14.26 9.70 -10.07
CA TYR A 165 -13.31 9.38 -11.13
C TYR A 165 -13.08 7.88 -11.35
N ALA A 166 -13.25 7.03 -10.34
CA ALA A 166 -13.13 5.59 -10.49
C ALA A 166 -14.25 4.98 -11.36
N VAL A 167 -15.47 5.50 -11.22
CA VAL A 167 -16.64 5.03 -12.00
C VAL A 167 -16.55 5.43 -13.47
N LEU A 168 -15.94 6.58 -13.80
CA LEU A 168 -15.91 7.12 -15.16
C LEU A 168 -14.72 6.62 -16.01
N GLY A 169 -13.54 6.46 -15.40
CA GLY A 169 -12.28 6.37 -16.14
C GLY A 169 -11.91 4.99 -16.67
N GLY A 170 -12.23 3.91 -15.97
CA GLY A 170 -11.66 2.58 -16.25
C GLY A 170 -10.12 2.58 -16.25
N MET A 171 -9.48 1.45 -16.61
CA MET A 171 -8.01 1.31 -16.59
C MET A 171 -7.29 2.34 -17.45
N LYS A 172 -7.86 2.71 -18.60
CA LYS A 172 -7.23 3.70 -19.49
C LYS A 172 -7.17 5.08 -18.83
N GLY A 173 -8.30 5.55 -18.29
CA GLY A 173 -8.37 6.80 -17.54
C GLY A 173 -7.49 6.81 -16.30
N ILE A 174 -7.58 5.75 -15.50
CA ILE A 174 -6.78 5.58 -14.29
C ILE A 174 -5.28 5.60 -14.61
N THR A 175 -4.82 4.90 -15.65
CA THR A 175 -3.40 4.85 -16.02
C THR A 175 -2.82 6.23 -16.33
N TYR A 176 -3.48 7.02 -17.17
CA TYR A 176 -2.97 8.35 -17.51
C TYR A 176 -3.11 9.37 -16.38
N THR A 177 -4.16 9.25 -15.57
CA THR A 177 -4.27 10.05 -14.33
C THR A 177 -3.15 9.72 -13.36
N GLN A 178 -2.80 8.45 -13.20
CA GLN A 178 -1.71 8.02 -12.31
C GLN A 178 -0.33 8.49 -12.80
N VAL A 179 -0.11 8.67 -14.09
CA VAL A 179 1.11 9.32 -14.61
C VAL A 179 1.25 10.74 -14.06
N ALA A 180 0.16 11.52 -14.09
CA ALA A 180 0.16 12.86 -13.51
C ALA A 180 0.29 12.82 -11.97
N GLN A 181 -0.40 11.89 -11.32
CA GLN A 181 -0.31 11.68 -9.87
C GLN A 181 1.11 11.31 -9.44
N TYR A 182 1.83 10.49 -10.22
CA TYR A 182 3.24 10.20 -9.95
C TYR A 182 4.09 11.47 -9.91
N CYS A 183 3.93 12.34 -10.90
CA CYS A 183 4.68 13.60 -10.93
C CYS A 183 4.39 14.45 -9.68
N VAL A 184 3.12 14.61 -9.32
CA VAL A 184 2.74 15.40 -8.14
C VAL A 184 3.29 14.79 -6.86
N LEU A 185 3.10 13.49 -6.64
CA LEU A 185 3.51 12.85 -5.39
C LEU A 185 5.03 12.82 -5.19
N ILE A 186 5.82 12.60 -6.26
CA ILE A 186 7.27 12.55 -6.10
C ILE A 186 7.86 13.93 -5.76
N PHE A 187 7.39 14.99 -6.40
CA PHE A 187 7.76 16.35 -6.03
C PHE A 187 7.32 16.71 -4.62
N ALA A 188 6.09 16.36 -4.26
CA ALA A 188 5.54 16.61 -2.93
C ALA A 188 6.29 15.89 -1.81
N PHE A 189 6.92 14.75 -2.09
CA PHE A 189 7.73 14.03 -1.13
C PHE A 189 9.16 14.56 -1.06
N MET A 190 9.77 14.79 -2.22
CA MET A 190 11.18 15.16 -2.32
C MET A 190 11.46 16.62 -1.92
N VAL A 191 10.59 17.57 -2.31
CA VAL A 191 10.84 19.00 -2.04
C VAL A 191 10.97 19.28 -0.54
N PRO A 192 10.01 18.93 0.33
CA PRO A 192 10.17 19.18 1.77
C PRO A 192 11.34 18.37 2.37
N ALA A 193 11.58 17.14 1.90
CA ALA A 193 12.70 16.34 2.39
C ALA A 193 14.06 17.01 2.12
N ILE A 194 14.24 17.62 0.94
CA ILE A 194 15.45 18.38 0.57
C ILE A 194 15.58 19.63 1.44
N PHE A 195 14.51 20.41 1.59
CA PHE A 195 14.53 21.63 2.40
C PHE A 195 14.90 21.34 3.86
N ILE A 196 14.27 20.32 4.46
CA ILE A 196 14.55 19.94 5.84
C ILE A 196 15.96 19.37 6.00
N SER A 197 16.43 18.58 5.05
CA SER A 197 17.81 18.06 5.05
C SER A 197 18.85 19.20 5.04
N ILE A 198 18.65 20.20 4.19
CA ILE A 198 19.51 21.40 4.16
C ILE A 198 19.43 22.15 5.49
N GLN A 199 18.23 22.36 6.02
CA GLN A 199 18.02 23.08 7.28
C GLN A 199 18.70 22.39 8.46
N MET A 200 18.58 21.07 8.57
CA MET A 200 19.10 20.30 9.71
C MET A 200 20.58 19.98 9.60
N THR A 201 21.09 19.70 8.39
CA THR A 201 22.45 19.15 8.20
C THR A 201 23.29 19.87 7.13
N GLY A 202 22.72 20.86 6.43
CA GLY A 202 23.37 21.51 5.30
C GLY A 202 23.48 20.67 4.02
N ASN A 203 23.03 19.39 4.05
CA ASN A 203 23.15 18.49 2.92
C ASN A 203 21.86 18.47 2.08
N PRO A 204 21.93 18.74 0.76
CA PRO A 204 20.74 18.77 -0.08
C PRO A 204 20.19 17.37 -0.45
N ILE A 205 20.95 16.29 -0.18
CA ILE A 205 20.53 14.92 -0.46
C ILE A 205 20.02 14.29 0.85
N PRO A 206 18.71 14.09 1.04
CA PRO A 206 18.14 13.63 2.32
C PRO A 206 18.75 12.33 2.84
N GLN A 207 19.05 11.38 1.95
CA GLN A 207 19.66 10.11 2.29
C GLN A 207 21.05 10.27 2.92
N LEU A 208 21.82 11.24 2.45
CA LEU A 208 23.13 11.59 3.02
C LEU A 208 22.97 12.49 4.25
N GLY A 209 22.00 13.41 4.23
CA GLY A 209 21.67 14.28 5.36
C GLY A 209 21.33 13.50 6.63
N MET A 210 20.59 12.39 6.49
CA MET A 210 20.28 11.51 7.62
C MET A 210 21.52 11.00 8.37
N GLY A 211 22.60 10.72 7.65
CA GLY A 211 23.89 10.26 8.19
C GLY A 211 24.93 11.37 8.40
N SER A 212 24.56 12.63 8.21
CA SER A 212 25.46 13.79 8.35
C SER A 212 25.44 14.37 9.76
N THR A 213 26.41 15.24 10.05
CA THR A 213 26.43 16.08 11.27
C THR A 213 25.35 17.16 11.20
N ILE A 214 24.86 17.58 12.36
CA ILE A 214 23.86 18.64 12.48
C ILE A 214 24.52 20.00 12.17
N ASN A 215 23.75 20.90 11.60
CA ASN A 215 24.21 22.23 11.22
C ASN A 215 24.12 23.25 12.38
N ASP A 216 24.38 22.79 13.63
CA ASP A 216 24.40 23.63 14.84
C ASP A 216 25.83 23.92 15.36
N GLY A 217 26.83 23.43 14.64
CA GLY A 217 28.25 23.59 15.02
C GLY A 217 28.73 22.61 16.09
N SER A 218 27.89 21.72 16.59
CA SER A 218 28.27 20.72 17.62
C SER A 218 29.17 19.60 17.08
N GLY A 219 29.15 19.36 15.78
CA GLY A 219 29.82 18.22 15.15
C GLY A 219 29.16 16.87 15.44
N MET A 220 28.01 16.85 16.12
CA MET A 220 27.23 15.62 16.44
C MET A 220 26.50 15.11 15.20
N TYR A 221 26.50 13.79 15.01
CA TYR A 221 25.69 13.20 13.95
C TYR A 221 24.19 13.23 14.31
N LEU A 222 23.34 13.41 13.30
CA LEU A 222 21.89 13.52 13.49
C LEU A 222 21.29 12.26 14.13
N LEU A 223 21.76 11.07 13.74
CA LEU A 223 21.29 9.80 14.32
C LEU A 223 21.72 9.66 15.80
N ASP A 224 22.93 10.11 16.17
CA ASP A 224 23.38 10.10 17.56
C ASP A 224 22.55 11.05 18.42
N LYS A 225 22.23 12.24 17.90
CA LYS A 225 21.29 13.16 18.56
C LYS A 225 19.93 12.52 18.78
N LEU A 226 19.38 11.85 17.77
CA LEU A 226 18.08 11.22 17.88
C LEU A 226 18.07 10.04 18.86
N ASN A 227 19.16 9.25 18.92
CA ASN A 227 19.35 8.22 19.93
C ASN A 227 19.38 8.82 21.34
N GLY A 228 20.15 9.88 21.55
CA GLY A 228 20.20 10.59 22.83
C GLY A 228 18.84 11.12 23.26
N LEU A 229 18.12 11.83 22.39
CA LEU A 229 16.76 12.31 22.65
C LEU A 229 15.79 11.17 22.98
N SER A 230 15.90 10.03 22.29
CA SER A 230 15.05 8.88 22.55
C SER A 230 15.30 8.29 23.93
N THR A 231 16.56 8.07 24.29
CA THR A 231 16.95 7.49 25.61
C THR A 231 16.63 8.43 26.76
N GLU A 232 16.84 9.75 26.63
CA GLU A 232 16.46 10.76 27.63
C GLU A 232 14.97 10.73 27.97
N LEU A 233 14.13 10.41 26.98
CA LEU A 233 12.67 10.30 27.13
C LEU A 233 12.21 8.89 27.51
N GLY A 234 13.13 7.95 27.75
CA GLY A 234 12.86 6.56 28.13
C GLY A 234 12.47 5.66 26.95
N PHE A 235 12.52 6.15 25.71
CA PHE A 235 12.35 5.30 24.53
C PHE A 235 13.61 4.46 24.28
N ALA A 236 13.45 3.34 23.54
CA ALA A 236 14.62 2.61 23.01
C ALA A 236 15.43 3.50 22.06
N GLU A 237 16.73 3.19 21.92
CA GLU A 237 17.56 3.83 20.92
C GLU A 237 16.93 3.66 19.53
N TYR A 238 16.89 4.76 18.78
CA TYR A 238 16.22 4.79 17.48
C TYR A 238 16.84 3.82 16.45
N THR A 239 18.15 3.63 16.53
CA THR A 239 18.91 2.74 15.64
C THR A 239 18.95 1.29 16.12
N ASP A 240 18.42 0.99 17.31
CA ASP A 240 18.45 -0.35 17.88
C ASP A 240 17.17 -1.14 17.47
N GLY A 241 17.35 -2.44 17.18
CA GLY A 241 16.27 -3.34 16.85
C GLY A 241 15.74 -4.09 18.07
N SER A 242 14.45 -3.95 18.37
CA SER A 242 13.79 -4.62 19.50
C SER A 242 12.91 -5.81 19.08
N LYS A 243 12.56 -5.91 17.77
CA LYS A 243 11.74 -7.00 17.25
C LYS A 243 12.49 -8.32 17.24
N LYS A 244 11.76 -9.40 17.56
CA LYS A 244 12.31 -10.75 17.40
C LYS A 244 12.65 -11.03 15.94
N MET A 245 13.83 -11.60 15.66
CA MET A 245 14.31 -11.88 14.31
C MET A 245 13.31 -12.73 13.49
N ILE A 246 12.61 -13.66 14.14
CA ILE A 246 11.60 -14.48 13.47
C ILE A 246 10.41 -13.63 12.97
N ASP A 247 10.00 -12.61 13.73
CA ASP A 247 8.92 -11.71 13.31
C ASP A 247 9.39 -10.77 12.20
N VAL A 248 10.62 -10.25 12.28
CA VAL A 248 11.25 -9.46 11.22
C VAL A 248 11.28 -10.24 9.90
N PHE A 249 11.74 -11.48 9.96
CA PHE A 249 11.77 -12.36 8.78
C PHE A 249 10.36 -12.65 8.25
N ALA A 250 9.42 -12.97 9.12
CA ALA A 250 8.05 -13.30 8.75
C ALA A 250 7.32 -12.11 8.11
N ILE A 251 7.45 -10.89 8.67
CA ILE A 251 6.88 -9.67 8.10
C ILE A 251 7.51 -9.38 6.73
N THR A 252 8.85 -9.39 6.65
CA THR A 252 9.56 -9.13 5.40
C THR A 252 9.10 -10.09 4.31
N LEU A 253 9.05 -11.39 4.60
CA LEU A 253 8.65 -12.40 3.63
C LEU A 253 7.16 -12.29 3.26
N ALA A 254 6.26 -12.07 4.24
CA ALA A 254 4.84 -11.88 3.96
C ALA A 254 4.58 -10.69 3.03
N LEU A 255 5.25 -9.56 3.27
CA LEU A 255 5.15 -8.38 2.42
C LEU A 255 5.78 -8.61 1.03
N MET A 256 6.92 -9.29 0.99
CA MET A 256 7.63 -9.60 -0.25
C MET A 256 6.80 -10.50 -1.18
N VAL A 257 6.32 -11.62 -0.67
CA VAL A 257 5.54 -12.56 -1.49
C VAL A 257 4.11 -12.09 -1.70
N GLY A 258 3.54 -11.37 -0.73
CA GLY A 258 2.23 -10.75 -0.85
C GLY A 258 2.16 -9.75 -2.01
N THR A 259 3.21 -8.96 -2.19
CA THR A 259 3.38 -8.08 -3.36
C THR A 259 3.17 -8.83 -4.67
N ALA A 260 3.78 -10.00 -4.79
CA ALA A 260 3.70 -10.83 -5.98
C ALA A 260 2.31 -11.48 -6.18
N GLY A 261 1.45 -11.42 -5.16
CA GLY A 261 0.06 -11.87 -5.20
C GLY A 261 -0.99 -10.76 -5.33
N LEU A 262 -0.60 -9.48 -5.35
CA LEU A 262 -1.57 -8.37 -5.38
C LEU A 262 -2.21 -8.17 -6.76
N PRO A 263 -3.55 -8.32 -6.88
CA PRO A 263 -4.21 -8.25 -8.18
C PRO A 263 -4.07 -6.91 -8.90
N HIS A 264 -4.15 -5.76 -8.20
CA HIS A 264 -4.05 -4.43 -8.81
C HIS A 264 -2.65 -4.11 -9.36
N VAL A 265 -1.60 -4.68 -8.79
CA VAL A 265 -0.24 -4.55 -9.32
C VAL A 265 -0.03 -5.45 -10.53
N ILE A 266 -0.53 -6.69 -10.47
CA ILE A 266 -0.39 -7.68 -11.54
C ILE A 266 -1.09 -7.22 -12.82
N VAL A 267 -2.27 -6.61 -12.73
CA VAL A 267 -3.03 -6.14 -13.89
C VAL A 267 -2.26 -5.14 -14.74
N ARG A 268 -1.28 -4.43 -14.18
CA ARG A 268 -0.42 -3.48 -14.90
C ARG A 268 0.43 -4.13 -15.99
N PHE A 269 0.76 -5.40 -15.87
CA PHE A 269 1.51 -6.11 -16.92
C PHE A 269 0.66 -6.43 -18.14
N PHE A 270 -0.67 -6.43 -18.02
CA PHE A 270 -1.59 -6.65 -19.14
C PHE A 270 -1.87 -5.38 -19.97
N THR A 271 -1.56 -4.19 -19.43
CA THR A 271 -1.82 -2.91 -20.11
C THR A 271 -0.82 -2.58 -21.20
N VAL A 272 0.35 -3.20 -21.25
CA VAL A 272 1.39 -2.99 -22.27
C VAL A 272 1.29 -4.01 -23.39
N LYS A 273 1.85 -3.68 -24.58
CA LYS A 273 1.67 -4.48 -25.79
C LYS A 273 2.48 -5.79 -25.78
N ARG A 274 3.73 -5.76 -25.37
CA ARG A 274 4.69 -6.87 -25.51
C ARG A 274 5.29 -7.28 -24.15
N VAL A 275 5.77 -8.52 -24.05
CA VAL A 275 6.49 -9.01 -22.85
C VAL A 275 7.73 -8.15 -22.56
N LYS A 276 8.46 -7.71 -23.60
CA LYS A 276 9.60 -6.79 -23.44
C LYS A 276 9.18 -5.46 -22.81
N ASP A 277 8.02 -4.95 -23.19
CA ASP A 277 7.48 -3.69 -22.66
C ASP A 277 7.06 -3.84 -21.18
N ALA A 278 6.55 -5.03 -20.78
CA ALA A 278 6.25 -5.33 -19.39
C ALA A 278 7.53 -5.33 -18.51
N ARG A 279 8.61 -5.96 -18.97
CA ARG A 279 9.90 -5.93 -18.28
C ARG A 279 10.47 -4.51 -18.16
N LYS A 280 10.43 -3.74 -19.26
CA LYS A 280 10.93 -2.35 -19.27
C LYS A 280 10.12 -1.48 -18.32
N SER A 281 8.78 -1.60 -18.33
CA SER A 281 7.93 -0.82 -17.44
C SER A 281 8.13 -1.20 -15.98
N ALA A 282 8.34 -2.48 -15.67
CA ALA A 282 8.64 -2.95 -14.32
C ALA A 282 9.97 -2.39 -13.78
N GLY A 283 11.02 -2.38 -14.61
CA GLY A 283 12.31 -1.77 -14.24
C GLY A 283 12.21 -0.26 -14.02
N LEU A 284 11.46 0.45 -14.86
CA LEU A 284 11.21 1.89 -14.68
C LEU A 284 10.39 2.16 -13.42
N ALA A 285 9.34 1.37 -13.15
CA ALA A 285 8.56 1.50 -11.93
C ALA A 285 9.42 1.30 -10.68
N LEU A 286 10.31 0.31 -10.69
CA LEU A 286 11.25 0.07 -9.58
C LEU A 286 12.15 1.27 -9.33
N LEU A 287 12.71 1.88 -10.40
CA LEU A 287 13.50 3.11 -10.30
C LEU A 287 12.69 4.25 -9.67
N PHE A 288 11.47 4.46 -10.13
CA PHE A 288 10.59 5.52 -9.66
C PHE A 288 10.16 5.31 -8.19
N ILE A 289 9.92 4.08 -7.79
CA ILE A 289 9.61 3.70 -6.40
C ILE A 289 10.85 3.91 -5.51
N ALA A 290 12.05 3.55 -5.98
CA ALA A 290 13.27 3.65 -5.21
C ALA A 290 13.59 5.09 -4.77
N ILE A 291 13.22 6.09 -5.56
CA ILE A 291 13.43 7.51 -5.20
C ILE A 291 12.71 7.84 -3.89
N LEU A 292 11.43 7.48 -3.75
CA LEU A 292 10.68 7.74 -2.52
C LEU A 292 11.15 6.82 -1.39
N TYR A 293 11.33 5.53 -1.66
CA TYR A 293 11.61 4.53 -0.63
C TYR A 293 12.99 4.70 0.02
N THR A 294 14.00 5.13 -0.74
CA THR A 294 15.32 5.47 -0.17
C THR A 294 15.31 6.78 0.62
N THR A 295 14.35 7.67 0.35
CA THR A 295 14.20 8.95 1.06
C THR A 295 13.37 8.82 2.34
N ALA A 296 12.45 7.86 2.42
CA ALA A 296 11.53 7.73 3.55
C ALA A 296 12.22 7.56 4.93
N PRO A 297 13.31 6.79 5.09
CA PRO A 297 14.05 6.74 6.34
C PRO A 297 14.59 8.11 6.78
N ALA A 298 15.11 8.90 5.84
CA ALA A 298 15.59 10.25 6.14
C ALA A 298 14.45 11.16 6.62
N VAL A 299 13.31 11.14 5.92
CA VAL A 299 12.12 11.88 6.34
C VAL A 299 11.67 11.46 7.74
N ALA A 300 11.73 10.16 8.06
CA ALA A 300 11.38 9.63 9.37
C ALA A 300 12.30 10.18 10.50
N VAL A 301 13.60 10.19 10.27
CA VAL A 301 14.61 10.73 11.22
C VAL A 301 14.37 12.22 11.42
N PHE A 302 14.21 12.98 10.33
CA PHE A 302 13.95 14.42 10.41
C PHE A 302 12.65 14.72 11.18
N ALA A 303 11.57 14.02 10.84
CA ALA A 303 10.27 14.21 11.46
C ALA A 303 10.30 13.87 12.96
N ARG A 304 10.95 12.78 13.34
CA ARG A 304 11.06 12.37 14.75
C ARG A 304 11.87 13.36 15.56
N THR A 305 13.02 13.78 15.03
CA THR A 305 13.88 14.76 15.70
C THR A 305 13.16 16.10 15.86
N ASN A 306 12.52 16.59 14.80
CA ASN A 306 11.78 17.85 14.85
C ASN A 306 10.61 17.79 15.84
N LEU A 307 9.83 16.70 15.85
CA LEU A 307 8.72 16.52 16.79
C LEU A 307 9.23 16.58 18.23
N ILE A 308 10.22 15.75 18.60
CA ILE A 308 10.73 15.69 19.97
C ILE A 308 11.25 17.06 20.42
N ASN A 309 12.06 17.71 19.60
CA ASN A 309 12.63 19.02 19.93
C ASN A 309 11.57 20.11 20.12
N THR A 310 10.43 20.00 19.42
CA THR A 310 9.40 21.04 19.45
C THR A 310 8.38 20.83 20.56
N VAL A 311 8.08 19.58 20.96
CA VAL A 311 6.99 19.31 21.91
C VAL A 311 7.47 18.95 23.32
N SER A 312 8.64 18.30 23.44
CA SER A 312 9.07 17.74 24.73
C SER A 312 9.33 18.81 25.75
N ASN A 313 8.67 18.72 26.91
CA ASN A 313 8.80 19.63 28.05
C ASN A 313 8.50 21.11 27.74
N GLN A 314 7.70 21.37 26.68
CA GLN A 314 7.27 22.72 26.30
C GLN A 314 5.94 23.07 26.94
N GLU A 315 5.74 24.38 27.21
CA GLU A 315 4.46 24.88 27.71
C GLU A 315 3.38 24.77 26.63
N TYR A 316 2.28 24.07 26.92
CA TYR A 316 1.17 23.87 25.97
C TYR A 316 0.57 25.22 25.48
N ALA A 317 0.50 26.22 26.36
CA ALA A 317 -0.01 27.54 26.01
C ALA A 317 0.79 28.22 24.90
N ASN A 318 2.08 27.91 24.78
CA ASN A 318 3.03 28.51 23.83
C ASN A 318 3.24 27.68 22.57
N MET A 319 2.49 26.55 22.40
CA MET A 319 2.64 25.70 21.23
C MET A 319 2.29 26.42 19.93
N PRO A 320 3.10 26.20 18.86
CA PRO A 320 2.84 26.80 17.55
C PRO A 320 1.47 26.40 16.98
N SER A 321 0.97 27.20 16.01
CA SER A 321 -0.33 26.99 15.40
C SER A 321 -0.51 25.60 14.77
N TRP A 322 0.56 24.99 14.23
CA TRP A 322 0.50 23.64 13.67
C TRP A 322 0.02 22.61 14.70
N PHE A 323 0.42 22.72 15.95
CA PHE A 323 0.04 21.80 17.01
C PHE A 323 -1.48 21.82 17.23
N LYS A 324 -2.04 23.00 17.41
CA LYS A 324 -3.50 23.20 17.58
C LYS A 324 -4.29 22.74 16.35
N ASN A 325 -3.76 22.99 15.17
CA ASN A 325 -4.39 22.55 13.92
C ASN A 325 -4.47 21.01 13.83
N TRP A 326 -3.44 20.29 14.27
CA TRP A 326 -3.47 18.83 14.33
C TRP A 326 -4.36 18.29 15.46
N GLU A 327 -4.50 19.01 16.57
CA GLU A 327 -5.44 18.65 17.64
C GLU A 327 -6.88 18.65 17.14
N THR A 328 -7.28 19.62 16.30
CA THR A 328 -8.65 19.71 15.76
C THR A 328 -9.02 18.48 14.91
N THR A 329 -8.04 17.82 14.32
CA THR A 329 -8.25 16.57 13.54
C THR A 329 -8.50 15.37 14.44
N GLY A 330 -8.13 15.44 15.72
CA GLY A 330 -8.13 14.32 16.66
C GLY A 330 -6.96 13.33 16.46
N LEU A 331 -5.97 13.65 15.60
CA LEU A 331 -4.78 12.81 15.34
C LEU A 331 -3.59 13.18 16.22
N LEU A 332 -3.65 14.35 16.87
CA LEU A 332 -2.77 14.77 17.94
C LEU A 332 -3.64 15.06 19.17
N LYS A 333 -3.24 14.59 20.34
CA LYS A 333 -4.00 14.80 21.58
C LYS A 333 -3.06 15.04 22.73
N PHE A 334 -3.25 16.17 23.42
CA PHE A 334 -2.61 16.46 24.68
C PHE A 334 -3.60 16.24 25.84
N ASN A 335 -3.14 15.60 26.90
CA ASN A 335 -3.90 15.38 28.12
C ASN A 335 -2.99 15.63 29.31
N ASP A 336 -3.07 16.84 29.86
CA ASP A 336 -2.29 17.27 31.03
C ASP A 336 -2.71 16.45 32.26
N LYS A 337 -1.91 15.47 32.64
CA LYS A 337 -2.22 14.53 33.73
C LYS A 337 -1.78 15.08 35.09
N ASN A 338 -0.71 15.86 35.10
CA ASN A 338 -0.13 16.40 36.33
C ASN A 338 -0.54 17.86 36.61
N ASN A 339 -1.26 18.49 35.68
CA ASN A 339 -1.74 19.88 35.73
C ASN A 339 -0.61 20.92 35.84
N ASP A 340 0.54 20.68 35.21
CA ASP A 340 1.65 21.63 35.17
C ASP A 340 1.68 22.50 33.90
N GLY A 341 0.79 22.24 32.94
CA GLY A 341 0.66 22.97 31.69
C GLY A 341 1.80 22.70 30.70
N LYS A 342 2.65 21.71 30.96
CA LYS A 342 3.76 21.31 30.06
C LYS A 342 3.48 19.96 29.42
N ILE A 343 4.09 19.72 28.26
CA ILE A 343 3.89 18.47 27.53
C ILE A 343 4.96 17.45 27.95
N GLN A 344 4.60 16.48 28.75
CA GLN A 344 5.43 15.31 29.04
C GLN A 344 5.27 14.30 27.89
N TYR A 345 6.26 14.29 26.98
CA TYR A 345 6.31 13.33 25.90
C TYR A 345 7.39 12.28 26.19
N VAL A 346 6.98 11.17 26.78
CA VAL A 346 7.89 10.11 27.30
C VAL A 346 7.39 8.71 26.93
N ALA A 347 8.25 7.71 27.07
CA ALA A 347 7.90 6.31 26.77
C ALA A 347 6.95 5.67 27.79
N ASP A 348 7.02 6.09 29.06
CA ASP A 348 6.14 5.57 30.10
C ASP A 348 4.69 6.03 29.88
N ALA A 349 3.80 5.09 29.63
CA ALA A 349 2.39 5.35 29.35
C ALA A 349 1.65 6.05 30.50
N ALA A 350 2.10 5.87 31.76
CA ALA A 350 1.46 6.49 32.91
C ALA A 350 1.71 8.01 32.97
N SER A 351 2.93 8.42 32.63
CA SER A 351 3.35 9.82 32.64
C SER A 351 3.31 10.51 31.27
N ASN A 352 3.15 9.77 30.18
CA ASN A 352 3.04 10.35 28.84
C ASN A 352 1.71 11.08 28.65
N GLU A 353 1.75 12.33 28.20
CA GLU A 353 0.62 13.22 28.03
C GLU A 353 0.29 13.53 26.57
N LEU A 354 1.20 13.17 25.65
CA LEU A 354 1.01 13.43 24.23
C LEU A 354 0.81 12.14 23.44
N THR A 355 -0.33 12.07 22.75
CA THR A 355 -0.60 11.00 21.79
C THR A 355 -0.51 11.57 20.38
N VAL A 356 0.35 10.95 19.55
CA VAL A 356 0.57 11.34 18.15
C VAL A 356 0.23 10.17 17.24
N ASP A 357 -0.69 10.37 16.31
CA ASP A 357 -0.96 9.39 15.26
C ASP A 357 0.24 9.33 14.29
N ARG A 358 0.73 8.13 14.01
CA ARG A 358 1.91 7.93 13.15
C ARG A 358 1.70 8.44 11.73
N ASP A 359 0.47 8.45 11.26
CA ASP A 359 0.12 8.86 9.89
C ASP A 359 0.23 10.39 9.68
N ILE A 360 0.45 11.20 10.73
CA ILE A 360 0.66 12.64 10.54
C ILE A 360 2.12 13.02 10.24
N MET A 361 3.09 12.15 10.53
CA MET A 361 4.51 12.53 10.59
C MET A 361 5.05 13.15 9.29
N VAL A 362 4.70 12.59 8.13
CA VAL A 362 5.12 13.15 6.84
C VAL A 362 4.43 14.48 6.54
N LEU A 363 3.16 14.59 6.90
CA LEU A 363 2.33 15.75 6.62
C LEU A 363 2.65 16.92 7.57
N ALA A 364 2.92 16.63 8.84
CA ALA A 364 3.21 17.63 9.87
C ALA A 364 4.67 18.11 9.83
N ASN A 365 5.62 17.28 9.39
CA ASN A 365 7.04 17.63 9.44
C ASN A 365 7.39 18.94 8.72
N PRO A 366 6.86 19.28 7.53
CA PRO A 366 7.07 20.59 6.92
C PRO A 366 6.52 21.76 7.73
N GLU A 367 5.43 21.56 8.47
CA GLU A 367 4.85 22.58 9.37
C GLU A 367 5.72 22.74 10.63
N ILE A 368 6.18 21.63 11.21
CA ILE A 368 7.05 21.63 12.39
C ILE A 368 8.39 22.29 12.06
N ALA A 369 8.90 22.08 10.84
CA ALA A 369 10.15 22.68 10.34
C ALA A 369 9.99 24.12 9.83
N ASP A 370 8.81 24.72 9.99
CA ASP A 370 8.47 26.08 9.54
C ASP A 370 8.80 26.34 8.06
N LEU A 371 8.50 25.38 7.19
CA LEU A 371 8.70 25.53 5.75
C LEU A 371 7.68 26.49 5.13
N PRO A 372 7.99 27.07 3.96
CA PRO A 372 7.06 27.95 3.25
C PRO A 372 5.69 27.30 3.01
N ALA A 373 4.62 28.07 3.13
CA ALA A 373 3.23 27.62 3.06
C ALA A 373 2.91 26.81 1.78
N TRP A 374 3.55 27.14 0.65
CA TRP A 374 3.36 26.38 -0.60
C TRP A 374 3.97 24.98 -0.54
N VAL A 375 5.09 24.78 0.21
CA VAL A 375 5.70 23.46 0.41
C VAL A 375 4.80 22.58 1.25
N ILE A 376 4.23 23.15 2.33
CA ILE A 376 3.27 22.45 3.20
C ILE A 376 2.05 22.01 2.37
N ALA A 377 1.49 22.93 1.58
CA ALA A 377 0.35 22.63 0.70
C ALA A 377 0.67 21.61 -0.40
N LEU A 378 1.90 21.59 -0.91
CA LEU A 378 2.36 20.59 -1.89
C LEU A 378 2.32 19.18 -1.32
N VAL A 379 2.68 19.01 -0.04
CA VAL A 379 2.59 17.69 0.64
C VAL A 379 1.16 17.19 0.73
N ALA A 380 0.18 18.09 0.94
CA ALA A 380 -1.23 17.73 0.89
C ALA A 380 -1.64 17.19 -0.47
N ALA A 381 -1.27 17.89 -1.55
CA ALA A 381 -1.56 17.44 -2.91
C ALA A 381 -0.91 16.08 -3.22
N GLY A 382 0.33 15.86 -2.74
CA GLY A 382 1.04 14.58 -2.88
C GLY A 382 0.40 13.44 -2.10
N GLY A 383 0.00 13.67 -0.86
CA GLY A 383 -0.68 12.69 -0.02
C GLY A 383 -2.02 12.24 -0.62
N LEU A 384 -2.79 13.18 -1.16
CA LEU A 384 -4.02 12.89 -1.91
C LEU A 384 -3.73 12.12 -3.19
N ALA A 385 -2.73 12.54 -3.98
CA ALA A 385 -2.34 11.83 -5.19
C ALA A 385 -1.96 10.36 -4.89
N ALA A 386 -1.19 10.12 -3.84
CA ALA A 386 -0.77 8.78 -3.42
C ALA A 386 -1.96 7.90 -2.98
N ALA A 387 -2.84 8.42 -2.12
CA ALA A 387 -3.98 7.67 -1.64
C ALA A 387 -5.00 7.37 -2.74
N LEU A 388 -5.30 8.36 -3.58
CA LEU A 388 -6.32 8.27 -4.64
C LEU A 388 -5.87 7.42 -5.82
N SER A 389 -4.57 7.43 -6.18
CA SER A 389 -4.02 6.59 -7.26
C SER A 389 -4.23 5.10 -6.98
N THR A 390 -3.87 4.67 -5.78
CA THR A 390 -3.99 3.27 -5.36
C THR A 390 -5.46 2.88 -5.11
N ALA A 391 -6.25 3.77 -4.49
CA ALA A 391 -7.68 3.52 -4.31
C ALA A 391 -8.38 3.24 -5.64
N ALA A 392 -8.07 4.00 -6.70
CA ALA A 392 -8.63 3.79 -8.03
C ALA A 392 -8.26 2.43 -8.63
N GLY A 393 -7.00 2.02 -8.50
CA GLY A 393 -6.52 0.71 -8.95
C GLY A 393 -7.24 -0.45 -8.25
N LEU A 394 -7.39 -0.35 -6.93
CA LEU A 394 -8.09 -1.35 -6.11
C LEU A 394 -9.59 -1.44 -6.44
N LEU A 395 -10.26 -0.30 -6.61
CA LEU A 395 -11.67 -0.25 -6.99
C LEU A 395 -11.91 -0.84 -8.38
N LEU A 396 -10.96 -0.65 -9.31
CA LEU A 396 -11.02 -1.29 -10.61
C LEU A 396 -10.91 -2.82 -10.49
N VAL A 397 -10.00 -3.33 -9.66
CA VAL A 397 -9.90 -4.78 -9.41
C VAL A 397 -11.20 -5.33 -8.82
N ILE A 398 -11.77 -4.67 -7.82
CA ILE A 398 -13.05 -5.09 -7.22
C ILE A 398 -14.14 -5.09 -8.29
N SER A 399 -14.25 -4.03 -9.08
CA SER A 399 -15.27 -3.91 -10.10
C SER A 399 -15.11 -4.92 -11.23
N SER A 400 -13.88 -5.17 -11.70
CA SER A 400 -13.60 -6.17 -12.74
C SER A 400 -13.80 -7.60 -12.24
N SER A 401 -13.40 -7.91 -11.01
CA SER A 401 -13.61 -9.22 -10.41
C SER A 401 -15.11 -9.57 -10.30
N VAL A 402 -15.93 -8.58 -9.95
CA VAL A 402 -17.40 -8.80 -9.88
C VAL A 402 -18.03 -8.83 -11.28
N SER A 403 -17.76 -7.83 -12.13
CA SER A 403 -18.45 -7.68 -13.41
C SER A 403 -17.96 -8.68 -14.47
N HIS A 404 -16.64 -8.77 -14.65
CA HIS A 404 -16.03 -9.63 -15.66
C HIS A 404 -15.90 -11.08 -15.19
N ASP A 405 -15.21 -11.28 -14.05
CA ASP A 405 -14.86 -12.63 -13.62
C ASP A 405 -16.04 -13.40 -13.07
N LEU A 406 -16.94 -12.75 -12.30
CA LEU A 406 -18.06 -13.40 -11.66
C LEU A 406 -19.33 -13.33 -12.55
N ILE A 407 -19.82 -12.13 -12.88
CA ILE A 407 -21.08 -11.98 -13.60
C ILE A 407 -20.94 -12.54 -15.02
N LYS A 408 -20.00 -12.05 -15.82
CA LYS A 408 -19.87 -12.46 -17.22
C LYS A 408 -19.35 -13.89 -17.38
N ASN A 409 -18.25 -14.24 -16.71
CA ASN A 409 -17.61 -15.54 -16.97
C ASN A 409 -18.22 -16.71 -16.20
N VAL A 410 -19.06 -16.46 -15.17
CA VAL A 410 -19.68 -17.52 -14.37
C VAL A 410 -21.21 -17.53 -14.50
N PHE A 411 -21.89 -16.40 -14.18
CA PHE A 411 -23.33 -16.37 -14.02
C PHE A 411 -24.10 -16.03 -15.30
N LYS A 412 -23.63 -15.06 -16.10
CA LYS A 412 -24.35 -14.57 -17.28
C LYS A 412 -23.41 -14.31 -18.46
N PRO A 413 -22.92 -15.37 -19.13
CA PRO A 413 -21.98 -15.23 -20.25
C PRO A 413 -22.47 -14.34 -21.40
N GLU A 414 -23.78 -14.26 -21.57
CA GLU A 414 -24.45 -13.48 -22.65
C GLU A 414 -24.72 -12.02 -22.26
N ILE A 415 -24.19 -11.53 -21.12
CA ILE A 415 -24.38 -10.13 -20.74
C ILE A 415 -23.78 -9.21 -21.80
N SER A 416 -24.54 -8.17 -22.20
CA SER A 416 -24.04 -7.18 -23.15
C SER A 416 -22.86 -6.40 -22.58
N GLU A 417 -21.99 -5.89 -23.44
CA GLU A 417 -20.86 -5.05 -23.02
C GLU A 417 -21.30 -3.85 -22.17
N LYS A 418 -22.44 -3.23 -22.54
CA LYS A 418 -23.03 -2.14 -21.76
C LYS A 418 -23.51 -2.59 -20.38
N GLY A 419 -24.10 -3.77 -20.30
CA GLY A 419 -24.53 -4.37 -19.02
C GLY A 419 -23.35 -4.71 -18.11
N GLU A 420 -22.27 -5.26 -18.68
CA GLU A 420 -21.03 -5.54 -17.97
C GLU A 420 -20.39 -4.27 -17.38
N LEU A 421 -20.32 -3.19 -18.16
CA LEU A 421 -19.82 -1.89 -17.70
C LEU A 421 -20.69 -1.27 -16.58
N TRP A 422 -22.04 -1.44 -16.65
CA TRP A 422 -22.92 -1.00 -15.57
C TRP A 422 -22.70 -1.81 -14.29
N ALA A 423 -22.56 -3.13 -14.41
CA ALA A 423 -22.23 -3.98 -13.26
C ALA A 423 -20.90 -3.58 -12.61
N ALA A 424 -19.87 -3.26 -13.42
CA ALA A 424 -18.60 -2.76 -12.93
C ALA A 424 -18.75 -1.45 -12.12
N ARG A 425 -19.51 -0.50 -12.63
CA ARG A 425 -19.74 0.80 -11.97
C ARG A 425 -20.50 0.65 -10.66
N ILE A 426 -21.55 -0.19 -10.62
CA ILE A 426 -22.31 -0.47 -9.40
C ILE A 426 -21.40 -1.13 -8.36
N SER A 427 -20.61 -2.12 -8.76
CA SER A 427 -19.67 -2.79 -7.87
C SER A 427 -18.62 -1.84 -7.29
N ALA A 428 -18.08 -0.92 -8.10
CA ALA A 428 -17.17 0.11 -7.63
C ALA A 428 -17.84 1.04 -6.61
N THR A 429 -19.10 1.44 -6.84
CA THR A 429 -19.87 2.29 -5.93
C THR A 429 -20.06 1.61 -4.57
N VAL A 430 -20.50 0.35 -4.58
CA VAL A 430 -20.66 -0.43 -3.34
C VAL A 430 -19.32 -0.58 -2.61
N ALA A 431 -18.24 -0.82 -3.36
CA ALA A 431 -16.90 -0.95 -2.79
C ALA A 431 -16.43 0.32 -2.09
N VAL A 432 -16.66 1.50 -2.66
CA VAL A 432 -16.31 2.78 -2.03
C VAL A 432 -17.06 2.98 -0.71
N VAL A 433 -18.35 2.65 -0.67
CA VAL A 433 -19.16 2.79 0.57
C VAL A 433 -18.62 1.88 1.68
N ILE A 434 -18.37 0.61 1.36
CA ILE A 434 -17.80 -0.35 2.32
C ILE A 434 -16.40 0.09 2.78
N ALA A 435 -15.54 0.49 1.84
CA ALA A 435 -14.18 0.95 2.15
C ALA A 435 -14.19 2.23 3.01
N GLY A 436 -15.12 3.13 2.75
CA GLY A 436 -15.30 4.35 3.55
C GLY A 436 -15.72 4.06 4.99
N TYR A 437 -16.62 3.10 5.21
CA TYR A 437 -16.97 2.65 6.56
C TYR A 437 -15.73 2.17 7.34
N PHE A 438 -14.88 1.36 6.72
CA PHE A 438 -13.62 0.92 7.34
C PHE A 438 -12.56 2.04 7.43
N GLY A 439 -12.62 3.04 6.55
CA GLY A 439 -11.79 4.24 6.67
C GLY A 439 -12.14 5.09 7.89
N ILE A 440 -13.44 5.15 8.25
CA ILE A 440 -13.93 5.82 9.46
C ILE A 440 -13.62 5.02 10.73
N ASN A 441 -13.71 3.67 10.65
CA ASN A 441 -13.47 2.76 11.75
C ASN A 441 -12.24 1.87 11.49
N PRO A 442 -11.03 2.44 11.35
CA PRO A 442 -9.87 1.67 10.95
C PRO A 442 -9.43 0.70 12.05
N PRO A 443 -8.97 -0.51 11.69
CA PRO A 443 -8.40 -1.46 12.63
C PRO A 443 -6.98 -1.11 13.08
N GLY A 444 -6.40 -0.05 12.54
CA GLY A 444 -5.05 0.41 12.85
C GLY A 444 -4.63 1.57 11.94
N PHE A 445 -3.38 2.01 12.05
CA PHE A 445 -2.81 3.01 11.15
C PHE A 445 -2.66 2.44 9.71
N VAL A 446 -2.55 3.34 8.73
CA VAL A 446 -2.71 3.00 7.30
C VAL A 446 -1.79 1.84 6.87
N ALA A 447 -0.49 1.91 7.18
CA ALA A 447 0.43 0.86 6.72
C ALA A 447 0.22 -0.51 7.39
N ALA A 448 -0.26 -0.57 8.65
CA ALA A 448 -0.59 -1.84 9.29
C ALA A 448 -1.78 -2.52 8.61
N VAL A 449 -2.82 -1.75 8.28
CA VAL A 449 -4.00 -2.27 7.55
C VAL A 449 -3.58 -2.79 6.16
N VAL A 450 -2.73 -2.04 5.48
CA VAL A 450 -2.18 -2.43 4.17
C VAL A 450 -1.32 -3.69 4.27
N ALA A 451 -0.47 -3.80 5.29
CA ALA A 451 0.36 -5.01 5.51
C ALA A 451 -0.48 -6.28 5.67
N LEU A 452 -1.67 -6.19 6.31
CA LEU A 452 -2.60 -7.32 6.39
C LEU A 452 -3.13 -7.75 5.01
N ALA A 453 -3.39 -6.80 4.11
CA ALA A 453 -3.79 -7.12 2.73
C ALA A 453 -2.69 -7.89 1.97
N PHE A 454 -1.41 -7.53 2.18
CA PHE A 454 -0.28 -8.29 1.64
C PHE A 454 -0.20 -9.69 2.24
N GLY A 455 -0.43 -9.84 3.55
CA GLY A 455 -0.51 -11.16 4.19
C GLY A 455 -1.62 -12.03 3.62
N LEU A 456 -2.79 -11.47 3.35
CA LEU A 456 -3.91 -12.16 2.68
C LEU A 456 -3.56 -12.57 1.25
N ALA A 457 -2.89 -11.71 0.48
CA ALA A 457 -2.43 -12.01 -0.88
C ALA A 457 -1.34 -13.10 -0.89
N ALA A 458 -0.41 -13.05 0.07
CA ALA A 458 0.61 -14.09 0.29
C ALA A 458 -0.02 -15.45 0.58
N ALA A 459 -1.03 -15.46 1.46
CA ALA A 459 -1.71 -16.66 1.90
C ALA A 459 -2.60 -17.30 0.81
N SER A 460 -3.09 -16.53 -0.15
CA SER A 460 -4.03 -17.00 -1.18
C SER A 460 -3.43 -17.09 -2.57
N PHE A 461 -3.04 -15.95 -3.17
CA PHE A 461 -2.68 -15.87 -4.58
C PHE A 461 -1.27 -16.33 -4.90
N PHE A 462 -0.30 -15.99 -4.04
CA PHE A 462 1.10 -16.24 -4.38
C PHE A 462 1.39 -17.73 -4.66
N PRO A 463 0.99 -18.71 -3.81
CA PRO A 463 1.18 -20.11 -4.11
C PRO A 463 0.47 -20.58 -5.39
N ALA A 464 -0.77 -20.13 -5.59
CA ALA A 464 -1.54 -20.49 -6.78
C ALA A 464 -0.92 -19.96 -8.07
N ILE A 465 -0.37 -18.74 -8.07
CA ILE A 465 0.31 -18.14 -9.22
C ILE A 465 1.62 -18.87 -9.48
N VAL A 466 2.46 -19.07 -8.47
CA VAL A 466 3.77 -19.72 -8.61
C VAL A 466 3.64 -21.16 -9.09
N LEU A 467 2.81 -21.95 -8.42
CA LEU A 467 2.54 -23.33 -8.85
C LEU A 467 1.88 -23.39 -10.23
N GLY A 468 1.03 -22.39 -10.53
CA GLY A 468 0.38 -22.25 -11.83
C GLY A 468 1.35 -22.01 -12.97
N ILE A 469 2.41 -21.23 -12.75
CA ILE A 469 3.41 -20.90 -13.77
C ILE A 469 4.51 -21.98 -13.86
N PHE A 470 5.00 -22.47 -12.71
CA PHE A 470 6.22 -23.27 -12.68
C PHE A 470 5.99 -24.77 -12.51
N TYR A 471 4.78 -25.21 -12.14
CA TYR A 471 4.49 -26.62 -11.90
C TYR A 471 3.33 -27.14 -12.75
N LYS A 472 3.62 -27.74 -13.89
CA LYS A 472 2.62 -28.16 -14.89
C LYS A 472 1.61 -29.18 -14.37
N LYS A 473 1.99 -30.02 -13.39
CA LYS A 473 1.11 -31.04 -12.80
C LYS A 473 0.14 -30.50 -11.76
N MET A 474 0.26 -29.19 -11.39
CA MET A 474 -0.66 -28.59 -10.42
C MET A 474 -2.09 -28.55 -10.96
N ASN A 475 -3.01 -29.19 -10.25
CA ASN A 475 -4.41 -29.32 -10.62
C ASN A 475 -5.34 -28.33 -9.88
N LYS A 476 -6.59 -28.31 -10.29
CA LYS A 476 -7.60 -27.38 -9.74
C LYS A 476 -7.93 -27.67 -8.29
N GLU A 477 -8.02 -28.93 -7.89
CA GLU A 477 -8.37 -29.34 -6.52
C GLU A 477 -7.33 -28.86 -5.52
N GLY A 478 -6.05 -29.08 -5.83
CA GLY A 478 -4.95 -28.61 -4.98
C GLY A 478 -4.90 -27.09 -4.87
N ALA A 479 -5.00 -26.39 -6.00
CA ALA A 479 -4.96 -24.92 -5.99
C ALA A 479 -6.15 -24.30 -5.23
N VAL A 480 -7.37 -24.78 -5.45
CA VAL A 480 -8.57 -24.28 -4.77
C VAL A 480 -8.50 -24.53 -3.27
N THR A 481 -8.16 -25.76 -2.87
CA THR A 481 -8.07 -26.11 -1.44
C THR A 481 -6.95 -25.29 -0.75
N GLY A 482 -5.79 -25.16 -1.41
CA GLY A 482 -4.69 -24.35 -0.89
C GLY A 482 -5.09 -22.88 -0.69
N MET A 483 -5.75 -22.25 -1.66
CA MET A 483 -6.25 -20.88 -1.54
C MET A 483 -7.25 -20.71 -0.39
N ILE A 484 -8.22 -21.63 -0.28
CA ILE A 484 -9.26 -21.58 0.78
C ILE A 484 -8.62 -21.71 2.14
N VAL A 485 -7.78 -22.72 2.35
CA VAL A 485 -7.12 -22.96 3.65
C VAL A 485 -6.20 -21.80 4.01
N GLY A 486 -5.38 -21.33 3.07
CA GLY A 486 -4.44 -20.23 3.32
C GLY A 486 -5.15 -18.93 3.72
N ILE A 487 -6.15 -18.49 2.93
CA ILE A 487 -6.86 -17.25 3.24
C ILE A 487 -7.69 -17.36 4.53
N SER A 488 -8.31 -18.51 4.78
CA SER A 488 -9.09 -18.74 6.00
C SER A 488 -8.22 -18.71 7.25
N LEU A 489 -7.05 -19.32 7.18
CA LEU A 489 -6.07 -19.32 8.27
C LEU A 489 -5.57 -17.90 8.57
N MET A 490 -5.24 -17.14 7.53
CA MET A 490 -4.81 -15.73 7.68
C MET A 490 -5.93 -14.86 8.24
N LEU A 491 -7.16 -15.01 7.76
CA LEU A 491 -8.33 -14.30 8.27
C LEU A 491 -8.58 -14.61 9.74
N PHE A 492 -8.56 -15.90 10.12
CA PHE A 492 -8.73 -16.31 11.51
C PHE A 492 -7.69 -15.64 12.41
N TYR A 493 -6.42 -15.68 12.03
CA TYR A 493 -5.35 -15.07 12.80
C TYR A 493 -5.51 -13.56 12.94
N MET A 494 -5.87 -12.89 11.84
CA MET A 494 -6.15 -11.46 11.82
C MET A 494 -7.34 -11.10 12.73
N LEU A 495 -8.46 -11.83 12.63
CA LEU A 495 -9.65 -11.60 13.46
C LEU A 495 -9.36 -11.78 14.94
N LYS A 496 -8.56 -12.79 15.30
CA LYS A 496 -8.16 -13.04 16.68
C LYS A 496 -7.18 -11.99 17.21
N PHE A 497 -6.04 -11.84 16.58
CA PHE A 497 -4.90 -11.11 17.17
C PHE A 497 -4.83 -9.63 16.79
N LYS A 498 -5.49 -9.19 15.71
CA LYS A 498 -5.53 -7.78 15.33
C LYS A 498 -6.84 -7.09 15.68
N PHE A 499 -7.94 -7.83 15.63
CA PHE A 499 -9.28 -7.28 15.96
C PHE A 499 -9.76 -7.70 17.35
N GLY A 500 -9.18 -8.73 17.95
CA GLY A 500 -9.57 -9.24 19.27
C GLY A 500 -11.00 -9.79 19.33
N ILE A 501 -11.58 -10.22 18.19
CA ILE A 501 -13.01 -10.58 18.12
C ILE A 501 -13.38 -11.69 19.10
N PHE A 502 -12.45 -12.61 19.37
CA PHE A 502 -12.70 -13.73 20.26
C PHE A 502 -12.28 -13.45 21.73
N ASP A 503 -11.66 -12.30 22.01
CA ASP A 503 -10.99 -12.03 23.29
C ASP A 503 -11.46 -10.69 23.93
N GLY A 504 -12.61 -10.15 23.52
CA GLY A 504 -13.17 -8.92 24.09
C GLY A 504 -12.96 -7.64 23.27
N GLY A 505 -12.49 -7.76 22.04
CA GLY A 505 -12.37 -6.64 21.10
C GLY A 505 -11.05 -5.88 21.17
N LYS A 506 -11.03 -4.66 20.66
CA LYS A 506 -9.81 -3.86 20.48
C LYS A 506 -9.01 -3.61 21.77
N GLU A 507 -9.68 -3.53 22.91
CA GLU A 507 -9.03 -3.29 24.21
C GLU A 507 -8.14 -4.47 24.65
N ALA A 508 -8.50 -5.68 24.27
CA ALA A 508 -7.74 -6.88 24.61
C ALA A 508 -6.48 -7.09 23.74
N VAL A 509 -6.42 -6.47 22.55
CA VAL A 509 -5.37 -6.72 21.54
C VAL A 509 -3.95 -6.52 22.08
N ALA A 510 -3.73 -5.50 22.90
CA ALA A 510 -2.40 -5.22 23.47
C ALA A 510 -1.87 -6.40 24.33
N GLY A 511 -2.75 -7.11 25.04
CA GLY A 511 -2.41 -8.27 25.86
C GLY A 511 -2.17 -9.56 25.07
N LEU A 512 -2.65 -9.64 23.81
CA LEU A 512 -2.59 -10.85 22.99
C LEU A 512 -1.22 -11.09 22.32
N ALA A 513 -0.32 -10.12 22.35
CA ALA A 513 1.01 -10.26 21.73
C ALA A 513 1.84 -11.44 22.31
N LYS A 514 1.65 -11.76 23.58
CA LYS A 514 2.30 -12.90 24.23
C LYS A 514 1.83 -14.26 23.70
N ASP A 515 0.62 -14.30 23.13
CA ASP A 515 -0.03 -15.51 22.64
C ASP A 515 0.12 -15.69 21.10
N TRP A 516 0.92 -14.85 20.45
CA TRP A 516 1.18 -14.97 19.02
C TRP A 516 1.83 -16.31 18.70
N TRP A 517 1.27 -17.01 17.73
CA TRP A 517 1.80 -18.29 17.29
C TRP A 517 3.21 -18.12 16.73
N PHE A 518 4.14 -18.92 17.25
CA PHE A 518 5.57 -18.85 16.93
C PHE A 518 6.22 -17.48 17.22
N GLY A 519 5.56 -16.60 17.96
CA GLY A 519 6.01 -15.23 18.21
C GLY A 519 5.90 -14.31 16.98
N ILE A 520 5.05 -14.65 16.02
CA ILE A 520 4.87 -13.91 14.76
C ILE A 520 3.64 -13.01 14.87
N SER A 521 3.83 -11.72 14.57
CA SER A 521 2.77 -10.72 14.55
C SER A 521 1.72 -10.98 13.44
N PRO A 522 0.51 -10.42 13.54
CA PRO A 522 -0.49 -10.51 12.49
C PRO A 522 0.01 -10.05 11.12
N GLU A 523 0.89 -9.06 11.07
CA GLU A 523 1.52 -8.55 9.86
C GLU A 523 2.47 -9.57 9.20
N GLY A 524 3.11 -10.43 10.00
CA GLY A 524 4.02 -11.49 9.52
C GLY A 524 3.34 -12.84 9.24
N PHE A 525 2.13 -13.05 9.76
CA PHE A 525 1.49 -14.37 9.74
C PHE A 525 1.13 -14.85 8.32
N GLY A 526 1.03 -13.94 7.35
CA GLY A 526 0.89 -14.28 5.93
C GLY A 526 1.94 -15.27 5.43
N THR A 527 3.16 -15.25 5.98
CA THR A 527 4.23 -16.21 5.69
C THR A 527 3.84 -17.64 6.08
N ILE A 528 3.29 -17.84 7.28
CA ILE A 528 2.87 -19.16 7.76
C ILE A 528 1.67 -19.65 6.94
N ALA A 529 0.67 -18.80 6.73
CA ALA A 529 -0.51 -19.14 5.94
C ALA A 529 -0.15 -19.49 4.49
N MET A 530 0.84 -18.83 3.89
CA MET A 530 1.39 -19.16 2.57
C MET A 530 2.04 -20.56 2.57
N ILE A 531 2.88 -20.87 3.55
CA ILE A 531 3.53 -22.19 3.65
C ILE A 531 2.47 -23.28 3.77
N VAL A 532 1.45 -23.07 4.61
CA VAL A 532 0.33 -24.01 4.76
C VAL A 532 -0.41 -24.18 3.43
N ASN A 533 -0.67 -23.09 2.70
CA ASN A 533 -1.28 -23.17 1.36
C ASN A 533 -0.44 -24.04 0.41
N PHE A 534 0.89 -23.82 0.32
CA PHE A 534 1.76 -24.66 -0.50
C PHE A 534 1.69 -26.15 -0.12
N ILE A 535 1.76 -26.45 1.17
CA ILE A 535 1.70 -27.84 1.67
C ILE A 535 0.36 -28.47 1.29
N VAL A 536 -0.76 -27.82 1.60
CA VAL A 536 -2.09 -28.32 1.30
C VAL A 536 -2.30 -28.51 -0.19
N ALA A 537 -1.90 -27.53 -1.01
CA ALA A 537 -2.02 -27.58 -2.45
C ALA A 537 -1.25 -28.79 -3.03
N LEU A 538 -0.02 -29.00 -2.61
CA LEU A 538 0.83 -30.11 -3.08
C LEU A 538 0.35 -31.48 -2.58
N VAL A 539 -0.16 -31.55 -1.35
CA VAL A 539 -0.71 -32.79 -0.78
C VAL A 539 -2.00 -33.18 -1.52
N VAL A 540 -2.97 -32.26 -1.61
CA VAL A 540 -4.26 -32.53 -2.28
C VAL A 540 -4.05 -32.92 -3.74
N MET A 541 -3.14 -32.23 -4.45
CA MET A 541 -2.82 -32.55 -5.83
C MET A 541 -2.38 -34.02 -6.01
N ARG A 542 -1.65 -34.59 -5.04
CA ARG A 542 -1.16 -35.99 -5.15
C ARG A 542 -2.27 -37.03 -5.06
N PHE A 543 -3.41 -36.69 -4.45
CA PHE A 543 -4.54 -37.58 -4.26
C PHE A 543 -5.67 -37.32 -5.26
N THR A 544 -5.50 -36.39 -6.18
CA THR A 544 -6.51 -35.97 -7.15
C THR A 544 -5.98 -36.10 -8.59
N GLN A 545 -6.89 -35.97 -9.57
CA GLN A 545 -6.57 -36.20 -10.97
C GLN A 545 -5.55 -35.18 -11.52
N THR A 546 -4.63 -35.64 -12.36
CA THR A 546 -3.71 -34.77 -13.07
C THR A 546 -4.45 -33.85 -14.04
N PRO A 547 -3.96 -32.62 -14.27
CA PRO A 547 -4.58 -31.69 -15.20
C PRO A 547 -4.53 -32.22 -16.64
N PRO A 548 -5.50 -31.83 -17.51
CA PRO A 548 -5.49 -32.19 -18.93
C PRO A 548 -4.17 -31.79 -19.62
N GLU A 549 -3.72 -32.58 -20.61
CA GLU A 549 -2.48 -32.32 -21.38
C GLU A 549 -2.46 -30.91 -21.97
N LYS A 550 -3.56 -30.45 -22.57
CA LYS A 550 -3.70 -29.11 -23.10
C LYS A 550 -3.33 -28.00 -22.09
N VAL A 551 -3.65 -28.19 -20.82
CA VAL A 551 -3.29 -27.25 -19.75
C VAL A 551 -1.82 -27.32 -19.40
N GLN A 552 -1.25 -28.53 -19.39
CA GLN A 552 0.18 -28.75 -19.18
C GLN A 552 1.02 -28.11 -20.29
N ASP A 553 0.58 -28.24 -21.55
CA ASP A 553 1.22 -27.61 -22.72
C ASP A 553 1.19 -26.07 -22.63
N ILE A 554 0.09 -25.48 -22.16
CA ILE A 554 0.01 -24.02 -21.92
C ILE A 554 1.11 -23.60 -20.93
N VAL A 555 1.27 -24.35 -19.83
CA VAL A 555 2.28 -24.05 -18.80
C VAL A 555 3.71 -24.17 -19.35
N GLU A 556 3.98 -25.16 -20.18
CA GLU A 556 5.27 -25.28 -20.85
C GLU A 556 5.50 -24.11 -21.83
N HIS A 557 4.50 -23.82 -22.65
CA HIS A 557 4.59 -22.79 -23.67
C HIS A 557 4.82 -21.37 -23.10
N ILE A 558 4.20 -21.03 -21.98
CA ILE A 558 4.42 -19.70 -21.36
C ILE A 558 5.85 -19.52 -20.84
N ARG A 559 6.59 -20.61 -20.59
CA ARG A 559 7.97 -20.57 -20.10
C ARG A 559 9.01 -20.52 -21.22
N ILE A 560 8.65 -20.89 -22.43
CA ILE A 560 9.57 -20.86 -23.58
C ILE A 560 9.80 -19.40 -23.99
N PRO A 561 11.05 -18.90 -24.03
CA PRO A 561 11.34 -17.55 -24.52
C PRO A 561 10.88 -17.37 -25.96
N SER A 562 10.35 -16.20 -26.32
CA SER A 562 10.04 -15.89 -27.71
C SER A 562 11.35 -15.82 -28.51
N GLY A 563 11.43 -16.59 -29.62
CA GLY A 563 12.62 -16.67 -30.47
C GLY A 563 13.68 -17.70 -30.01
N ALA A 564 13.39 -18.48 -28.96
CA ALA A 564 14.18 -19.68 -28.69
C ALA A 564 13.91 -20.66 -29.84
N GLY A 565 14.94 -21.07 -30.58
CA GLY A 565 14.89 -22.22 -31.49
C GLY A 565 14.65 -23.51 -30.73
N GLU A 566 14.51 -24.64 -31.45
CA GLU A 566 14.45 -25.95 -30.82
C GLU A 566 15.68 -26.18 -29.94
N ALA A 567 15.45 -26.77 -28.75
CA ALA A 567 16.56 -27.13 -27.87
C ALA A 567 17.46 -28.12 -28.59
N THR A 568 18.71 -27.74 -28.83
CA THR A 568 19.74 -28.69 -29.27
C THR A 568 20.01 -29.63 -28.11
N HIS A 569 19.66 -30.89 -28.29
CA HIS A 569 20.10 -31.97 -27.39
C HIS A 569 21.63 -32.11 -27.54
N HIS A 570 22.37 -31.72 -26.51
CA HIS A 570 23.77 -32.00 -26.35
C HIS A 570 23.97 -33.34 -25.65
#